data_d571b06aa529447f5ff54a2da41c6002
#
_entry.id   d571b06aa529447f5ff54a2da41c6002
#
_cell.length_a   1.000
_cell.length_b   1.000
_cell.length_c   1.000
_cell.angle_alpha   90.00
_cell.angle_beta   90.00
_cell.angle_gamma   90.00
#
_symmetry.space_group_name_H-M   'P 1'
#
loop_
_entity.id
_entity.type
_entity.pdbx_description
1 polymer ?
#
loop_
_entity_poly.entity_id
_entity_poly.type
_entity_poly.pdbx_seq_one_letter_code
_entity_poly.pdbx_strand_id
1 'polypeptide(L)'
;RADRDFRAEASADALLQARALRPFLDALYAPAQEILAPPEESTIICRCEEVTAGSLRWAAAIGATGPNQAKAYLRCGMGPCQGRLCGPTVAAVIAETRGVPVEEVGHFRLRAPYKPITVQELASAQQRVDSLS
;
A
#
# COMPACT_ATOMS: atom_id res chain seq x y z
N ARG A 1 -21.04 -7.34 -10.68
CA ARG A 1 -20.75 -5.91 -10.94
C ARG A 1 -21.97 -5.07 -10.60
N ALA A 2 -23.16 -5.34 -11.19
CA ALA A 2 -24.39 -4.57 -11.00
C ALA A 2 -24.80 -4.43 -9.50
N ASP A 3 -24.75 -5.51 -8.70
CA ASP A 3 -25.09 -5.46 -7.28
C ASP A 3 -24.12 -4.56 -6.48
N ARG A 4 -22.83 -4.61 -6.79
CA ARG A 4 -21.83 -3.73 -6.17
C ARG A 4 -22.08 -2.27 -6.52
N ASP A 5 -22.38 -1.99 -7.78
CA ASP A 5 -22.58 -0.63 -8.28
C ASP A 5 -23.88 -0.03 -7.69
N PHE A 6 -24.94 -0.83 -7.57
CA PHE A 6 -26.20 -0.46 -6.90
C PHE A 6 -25.98 -0.11 -5.41
N ARG A 7 -25.19 -0.91 -4.68
CA ARG A 7 -24.88 -0.63 -3.27
C ARG A 7 -24.00 0.60 -3.11
N ALA A 8 -23.11 0.88 -4.08
CA ALA A 8 -22.25 2.05 -4.08
C ALA A 8 -23.06 3.34 -4.34
N GLU A 9 -24.06 3.27 -5.21
CA GLU A 9 -24.92 4.39 -5.59
C GLU A 9 -25.66 5.00 -4.38
N ALA A 10 -26.17 4.15 -3.48
CA ALA A 10 -26.83 4.59 -2.25
C ALA A 10 -25.93 5.42 -1.31
N SER A 11 -24.61 5.33 -1.44
CA SER A 11 -23.63 6.06 -0.63
C SER A 11 -22.90 7.16 -1.41
N ALA A 12 -23.21 7.36 -2.69
CA ALA A 12 -22.44 8.23 -3.57
C ALA A 12 -22.46 9.70 -3.11
N ASP A 13 -23.63 10.22 -2.77
CA ASP A 13 -23.78 11.61 -2.32
C ASP A 13 -23.09 11.87 -0.99
N ALA A 14 -23.22 10.96 -0.02
CA ALA A 14 -22.54 11.05 1.26
C ALA A 14 -21.01 11.00 1.08
N LEU A 15 -20.54 10.18 0.16
CA LEU A 15 -19.12 10.09 -0.19
C LEU A 15 -18.60 11.36 -0.85
N LEU A 16 -19.37 11.98 -1.76
CA LEU A 16 -19.01 13.24 -2.39
C LEU A 16 -18.91 14.37 -1.35
N GLN A 17 -19.87 14.47 -0.44
CA GLN A 17 -19.84 15.44 0.65
C GLN A 17 -18.63 15.21 1.58
N ALA A 18 -18.38 13.96 1.98
CA ALA A 18 -17.23 13.62 2.82
C ALA A 18 -15.88 13.92 2.14
N ARG A 19 -15.81 13.83 0.81
CA ARG A 19 -14.62 14.14 0.02
C ARG A 19 -14.42 15.61 -0.32
N ALA A 20 -15.41 16.48 -0.07
CA ALA A 20 -15.31 17.90 -0.40
C ALA A 20 -14.11 18.59 0.26
N LEU A 21 -13.73 18.17 1.48
CA LEU A 21 -12.57 18.68 2.21
C LEU A 21 -11.25 18.04 1.77
N ARG A 22 -11.26 16.97 0.98
CA ARG A 22 -10.09 16.17 0.62
C ARG A 22 -9.01 16.97 -0.09
N PRO A 23 -9.30 17.83 -1.09
CA PRO A 23 -8.27 18.62 -1.77
C PRO A 23 -7.51 19.56 -0.84
N PHE A 24 -8.21 20.14 0.14
CA PHE A 24 -7.59 20.97 1.16
C PHE A 24 -6.64 20.16 2.05
N LEU A 25 -7.07 18.99 2.52
CA LEU A 25 -6.25 18.11 3.36
C LEU A 25 -5.03 17.59 2.59
N ASP A 26 -5.20 17.22 1.34
CA ASP A 26 -4.11 16.74 0.49
C ASP A 26 -3.06 17.82 0.24
N ALA A 27 -3.48 19.09 0.10
CA ALA A 27 -2.55 20.22 -0.03
C ALA A 27 -1.86 20.55 1.30
N LEU A 28 -2.61 20.55 2.41
CA LEU A 28 -2.10 20.91 3.74
C LEU A 28 -1.12 19.87 4.29
N TYR A 29 -1.37 18.62 4.04
CA TYR A 29 -0.57 17.48 4.56
C TYR A 29 0.27 16.80 3.48
N ALA A 30 0.52 17.46 2.35
CA ALA A 30 1.41 16.93 1.33
C ALA A 30 2.80 16.70 1.92
N PRO A 31 3.30 15.46 1.98
CA PRO A 31 4.65 15.21 2.49
C PRO A 31 5.69 15.74 1.52
N ALA A 32 6.78 16.28 2.06
CA ALA A 32 7.92 16.69 1.24
C ALA A 32 8.53 15.48 0.50
N GLN A 33 9.06 15.72 -0.69
CA GLN A 33 9.61 14.66 -1.54
C GLN A 33 10.76 13.92 -0.84
N GLU A 34 11.59 14.63 -0.08
CA GLU A 34 12.72 14.08 0.67
C GLU A 34 12.29 13.12 1.80
N ILE A 35 11.02 13.23 2.26
CA ILE A 35 10.45 12.30 3.23
C ILE A 35 9.96 11.04 2.52
N LEU A 36 9.37 11.19 1.33
CA LEU A 36 8.86 10.08 0.54
C LEU A 36 9.98 9.30 -0.15
N ALA A 37 10.99 9.99 -0.67
CA ALA A 37 12.15 9.39 -1.32
C ALA A 37 13.44 9.97 -0.72
N PRO A 38 13.87 9.50 0.48
CA PRO A 38 15.06 10.01 1.15
C PRO A 38 16.30 9.85 0.26
N PRO A 39 17.14 10.89 0.10
CA PRO A 39 18.33 10.81 -0.73
C PRO A 39 19.42 9.92 -0.12
N GLU A 40 19.47 9.80 1.20
CA GLU A 40 20.46 9.01 1.92
C GLU A 40 20.23 7.52 1.75
N GLU A 41 21.19 6.81 1.18
CA GLU A 41 21.13 5.37 0.88
C GLU A 41 20.95 4.50 2.13
N SER A 42 21.48 4.93 3.28
CA SER A 42 21.42 4.20 4.55
C SER A 42 20.08 4.37 5.27
N THR A 43 19.21 5.27 4.83
CA THR A 43 17.91 5.50 5.46
C THR A 43 17.05 4.25 5.44
N ILE A 44 16.63 3.77 6.61
CA ILE A 44 15.75 2.61 6.72
C ILE A 44 14.33 3.00 6.31
N ILE A 45 13.83 2.40 5.24
CA ILE A 45 12.48 2.57 4.71
C ILE A 45 11.52 1.56 5.33
N CYS A 46 11.86 0.29 5.28
CA CYS A 46 11.05 -0.76 5.90
C CYS A 46 11.65 -1.15 7.25
N ARG A 47 11.11 -0.63 8.35
CA ARG A 47 11.60 -0.91 9.70
C ARG A 47 11.41 -2.36 10.13
N CYS A 48 10.40 -3.05 9.61
CA CYS A 48 10.13 -4.45 9.98
C CYS A 48 11.17 -5.42 9.43
N GLU A 49 11.72 -5.11 8.26
CA GLU A 49 12.68 -5.97 7.53
C GLU A 49 14.03 -5.25 7.33
N GLU A 50 14.20 -4.08 7.94
CA GLU A 50 15.42 -3.26 7.91
C GLU A 50 15.95 -2.94 6.49
N VAL A 51 15.00 -2.79 5.54
CA VAL A 51 15.33 -2.47 4.15
C VAL A 51 15.60 -0.99 3.99
N THR A 52 16.75 -0.64 3.42
CA THR A 52 17.20 0.75 3.20
C THR A 52 16.75 1.32 1.85
N ALA A 53 16.87 2.64 1.70
CA ALA A 53 16.62 3.34 0.45
C ALA A 53 17.55 2.83 -0.67
N GLY A 54 18.82 2.63 -0.36
CA GLY A 54 19.81 2.08 -1.29
C GLY A 54 19.45 0.69 -1.79
N SER A 55 19.01 -0.19 -0.89
CA SER A 55 18.56 -1.52 -1.27
C SER A 55 17.35 -1.47 -2.22
N LEU A 56 16.42 -0.53 -2.01
CA LEU A 56 15.27 -0.35 -2.89
C LEU A 56 15.69 0.19 -4.28
N ARG A 57 16.59 1.17 -4.33
CA ARG A 57 17.14 1.69 -5.58
C ARG A 57 17.88 0.60 -6.36
N TRP A 58 18.68 -0.19 -5.66
CA TRP A 58 19.33 -1.35 -6.27
C TRP A 58 18.30 -2.32 -6.87
N ALA A 59 17.26 -2.70 -6.11
CA ALA A 59 16.23 -3.60 -6.61
C ALA A 59 15.49 -3.02 -7.83
N ALA A 60 15.20 -1.71 -7.83
CA ALA A 60 14.60 -1.04 -8.98
C ALA A 60 15.51 -1.05 -10.20
N ALA A 61 16.83 -0.81 -10.01
CA ALA A 61 17.81 -0.81 -11.07
C ALA A 61 17.97 -2.19 -11.73
N ILE A 62 17.83 -3.28 -10.98
CA ILE A 62 17.89 -4.65 -11.53
C ILE A 62 16.55 -5.16 -12.07
N GLY A 63 15.50 -4.32 -12.09
CA GLY A 63 14.26 -4.61 -12.80
C GLY A 63 13.01 -4.76 -11.92
N ALA A 64 13.06 -4.43 -10.63
CA ALA A 64 11.84 -4.37 -9.83
C ALA A 64 10.99 -3.16 -10.25
N THR A 65 9.90 -3.39 -10.96
CA THR A 65 9.03 -2.35 -11.50
C THR A 65 8.03 -1.78 -10.47
N GLY A 66 7.89 -2.43 -9.31
CA GLY A 66 6.98 -1.97 -8.27
C GLY A 66 7.17 -2.69 -6.92
N PRO A 67 6.40 -2.29 -5.89
CA PRO A 67 6.55 -2.79 -4.52
C PRO A 67 6.45 -4.32 -4.41
N ASN A 68 5.61 -4.95 -5.23
CA ASN A 68 5.41 -6.40 -5.17
C ASN A 68 6.62 -7.19 -5.67
N GLN A 69 7.38 -6.64 -6.61
CA GLN A 69 8.64 -7.24 -7.07
C GLN A 69 9.78 -6.93 -6.10
N ALA A 70 9.90 -5.68 -5.64
CA ALA A 70 10.85 -5.32 -4.60
C ALA A 70 10.66 -6.17 -3.33
N LYS A 71 9.43 -6.51 -2.98
CA LYS A 71 9.09 -7.46 -1.91
C LYS A 71 9.73 -8.84 -2.11
N ALA A 72 9.78 -9.33 -3.34
CA ALA A 72 10.39 -10.64 -3.63
C ALA A 72 11.92 -10.61 -3.46
N TYR A 73 12.58 -9.51 -3.79
CA TYR A 73 14.02 -9.36 -3.62
C TYR A 73 14.45 -9.07 -2.18
N LEU A 74 13.72 -8.17 -1.50
CA LEU A 74 14.15 -7.53 -0.26
C LEU A 74 13.26 -7.84 0.95
N ARG A 75 12.15 -8.56 0.76
CA ARG A 75 11.12 -8.80 1.79
C ARG A 75 10.43 -7.53 2.30
N CYS A 76 10.66 -6.34 1.72
CA CYS A 76 10.02 -5.10 2.14
C CYS A 76 8.49 -5.24 2.12
N GLY A 77 7.82 -4.80 3.19
CA GLY A 77 6.38 -4.96 3.35
C GLY A 77 5.91 -6.36 3.77
N MET A 78 6.82 -7.31 4.07
CA MET A 78 6.47 -8.65 4.58
C MET A 78 6.38 -8.74 6.10
N GLY A 79 6.88 -7.77 6.80
CA GLY A 79 6.85 -7.74 8.26
C GLY A 79 5.45 -7.52 8.85
N PRO A 80 5.32 -7.43 10.18
CA PRO A 80 4.03 -7.37 10.88
C PRO A 80 3.07 -6.27 10.40
N CYS A 81 3.62 -5.11 9.97
CA CYS A 81 2.79 -4.01 9.44
C CYS A 81 2.25 -4.28 8.03
N GLN A 82 2.70 -5.33 7.33
CA GLN A 82 2.27 -5.71 5.99
C GLN A 82 2.31 -4.55 4.97
N GLY A 83 3.37 -3.74 5.02
CA GLY A 83 3.59 -2.61 4.10
C GLY A 83 2.77 -1.34 4.41
N ARG A 84 1.98 -1.33 5.49
CA ARG A 84 1.14 -0.16 5.82
C ARG A 84 1.96 1.08 6.16
N LEU A 85 3.13 0.91 6.77
CA LEU A 85 4.03 2.02 7.10
C LEU A 85 4.92 2.43 5.93
N CYS A 86 5.54 1.46 5.26
CA CYS A 86 6.55 1.73 4.24
C CYS A 86 6.00 1.85 2.81
N GLY A 87 4.74 1.48 2.57
CA GLY A 87 4.17 1.38 1.22
C GLY A 87 4.35 2.65 0.36
N PRO A 88 3.92 3.83 0.82
CA PRO A 88 4.09 5.07 0.07
C PRO A 88 5.55 5.39 -0.24
N THR A 89 6.44 5.24 0.73
CA THR A 89 7.88 5.51 0.59
C THR A 89 8.54 4.50 -0.36
N VAL A 90 8.21 3.22 -0.25
CA VAL A 90 8.71 2.18 -1.19
C VAL A 90 8.30 2.52 -2.63
N ALA A 91 7.04 2.91 -2.84
CA ALA A 91 6.57 3.29 -4.17
C ALA A 91 7.28 4.55 -4.69
N ALA A 92 7.46 5.57 -3.85
CA ALA A 92 8.13 6.81 -4.23
C ALA A 92 9.62 6.60 -4.60
N VAL A 93 10.37 5.82 -3.81
CA VAL A 93 11.78 5.50 -4.11
C VAL A 93 11.91 4.74 -5.43
N ILE A 94 11.02 3.78 -5.69
CA ILE A 94 11.01 3.03 -6.95
C ILE A 94 10.63 3.95 -8.13
N ALA A 95 9.63 4.82 -7.96
CA ALA A 95 9.21 5.78 -8.97
C ALA A 95 10.34 6.74 -9.36
N GLU A 96 11.00 7.32 -8.35
CA GLU A 96 12.17 8.19 -8.54
C GLU A 96 13.28 7.47 -9.31
N THR A 97 13.65 6.26 -8.88
CA THR A 97 14.74 5.48 -9.50
C THR A 97 14.43 5.13 -10.96
N ARG A 98 13.16 4.84 -11.26
CA ARG A 98 12.71 4.50 -12.62
C ARG A 98 12.41 5.73 -13.49
N GLY A 99 12.31 6.92 -12.90
CA GLY A 99 11.90 8.13 -13.62
C GLY A 99 10.45 8.08 -14.12
N VAL A 100 9.54 7.45 -13.37
CA VAL A 100 8.12 7.31 -13.72
C VAL A 100 7.21 7.88 -12.63
N PRO A 101 5.95 8.23 -12.92
CA PRO A 101 4.99 8.64 -11.92
C PRO A 101 4.71 7.52 -10.90
N VAL A 102 4.44 7.89 -9.65
CA VAL A 102 4.18 6.91 -8.56
C VAL A 102 2.93 6.07 -8.82
N GLU A 103 1.98 6.61 -9.56
CA GLU A 103 0.75 5.92 -9.97
C GLU A 103 1.04 4.71 -10.87
N GLU A 104 2.10 4.79 -11.68
CA GLU A 104 2.54 3.67 -12.54
C GLU A 104 3.20 2.56 -11.72
N VAL A 105 3.93 2.92 -10.68
CA VAL A 105 4.57 1.97 -9.75
C VAL A 105 3.52 1.21 -8.93
N GLY A 106 2.48 1.89 -8.49
CA GLY A 106 1.37 1.34 -7.73
C GLY A 106 1.73 0.97 -6.29
N HIS A 107 0.93 0.08 -5.69
CA HIS A 107 1.00 -0.27 -4.27
C HIS A 107 1.19 -1.77 -4.04
N PHE A 108 1.53 -2.14 -2.80
CA PHE A 108 1.49 -3.54 -2.36
C PHE A 108 0.11 -4.15 -2.57
N ARG A 109 0.06 -5.35 -3.13
CA ARG A 109 -1.17 -6.14 -3.20
C ARG A 109 -1.45 -6.72 -1.83
N LEU A 110 -2.46 -6.16 -1.17
CA LEU A 110 -2.94 -6.66 0.11
C LEU A 110 -3.74 -7.94 -0.10
N ARG A 111 -3.60 -8.86 0.85
CA ARG A 111 -4.39 -10.10 0.92
C ARG A 111 -5.29 -10.06 2.15
N ALA A 112 -6.49 -10.59 2.03
CA ALA A 112 -7.35 -10.79 3.18
C ALA A 112 -6.73 -11.82 4.15
N PRO A 113 -6.92 -11.67 5.45
CA PRO A 113 -7.64 -10.61 6.14
C PRO A 113 -6.82 -9.30 6.20
N TYR A 114 -7.48 -8.16 6.00
CA TYR A 114 -6.81 -6.83 6.02
C TYR A 114 -6.51 -6.31 7.43
N LYS A 115 -7.08 -6.91 8.43
CA LYS A 115 -6.82 -6.66 9.85
C LYS A 115 -6.60 -7.98 10.58
N PRO A 116 -5.90 -7.98 11.73
CA PRO A 116 -5.76 -9.18 12.54
C PRO A 116 -7.13 -9.76 12.90
N ILE A 117 -7.24 -11.08 12.75
CA ILE A 117 -8.41 -11.87 13.18
C ILE A 117 -7.92 -13.01 14.04
N THR A 118 -8.78 -13.49 14.92
CA THR A 118 -8.48 -14.68 15.73
C THR A 118 -8.64 -15.97 14.91
N VAL A 119 -8.00 -17.02 15.36
CA VAL A 119 -8.17 -18.36 14.75
C VAL A 119 -9.62 -18.81 14.84
N GLN A 120 -10.33 -18.45 15.90
CA GLN A 120 -11.75 -18.76 16.09
C GLN A 120 -12.63 -18.05 15.05
N GLU A 121 -12.36 -16.76 14.76
CA GLU A 121 -13.07 -16.01 13.71
C GLU A 121 -12.82 -16.62 12.33
N LEU A 122 -11.58 -17.03 12.06
CA LEU A 122 -11.23 -17.71 10.80
C LEU A 122 -11.96 -19.05 10.67
N ALA A 123 -12.00 -19.86 11.71
CA ALA A 123 -12.71 -21.15 11.73
C ALA A 123 -14.23 -20.98 11.53
N SER A 124 -14.81 -19.92 12.11
CA SER A 124 -16.25 -19.61 11.98
C SER A 124 -16.64 -19.06 10.60
N ALA A 125 -15.69 -18.52 9.84
CA ALA A 125 -15.97 -17.95 8.52
C ALA A 125 -16.47 -19.02 7.53
N GLN A 126 -15.93 -20.22 7.58
CA GLN A 126 -16.35 -21.33 6.71
C GLN A 126 -17.81 -21.71 6.95
N GLN A 127 -18.23 -21.80 8.21
CA GLN A 127 -19.61 -22.15 8.56
C GLN A 127 -20.64 -21.14 8.02
N ARG A 128 -20.28 -19.86 7.93
CA ARG A 128 -21.14 -18.82 7.35
C ARG A 128 -21.28 -18.94 5.84
N VAL A 129 -20.23 -19.36 5.15
CA VAL A 129 -20.28 -19.60 3.69
C VAL A 129 -21.20 -20.75 3.38
N ASP A 130 -21.10 -21.85 4.13
CA ASP A 130 -21.92 -23.06 3.95
C ASP A 130 -23.40 -22.82 4.26
N SER A 131 -23.73 -21.82 5.11
CA SER A 131 -25.12 -21.42 5.42
C SER A 131 -25.75 -20.49 4.38
N LEU A 132 -24.99 -19.98 3.42
CA LEU A 132 -25.46 -19.09 2.35
C LEU A 132 -25.58 -19.79 0.98
N SER A 133 -25.17 -21.06 0.91
CA SER A 133 -25.30 -21.94 -0.24
C SER A 133 -26.56 -22.81 -0.15
#